data_e821d5d884b650a94ee3730c2b0a3658
#
_entry.id   e821d5d884b650a94ee3730c2b0a3658
#
_cell.length_a   1.000
_cell.length_b   1.000
_cell.length_c   1.000
_cell.angle_alpha   90.00
_cell.angle_beta   90.00
_cell.angle_gamma   90.00
#
_symmetry.space_group_name_H-M   'P 1'
#
loop_
_entity.id
_entity.type
_entity.pdbx_description
1 polymer ?
#
loop_
_entity_poly.entity_id
_entity_poly.type
_entity_poly.pdbx_seq_one_letter_code
_entity_poly.pdbx_strand_id
1 'polypeptide(L)'
;MPRVILPLSESSEGLFENTPDKTSIEQFKFFHADEGKPLATPWQVALSRAIMLREYTVPEGVILDCACGSGIQIAAYSEILKRPIVGIELNESRARASAVNFRTVFTERGDNSLDRLKDSIFIVGDGREGSQIMPLLNLDNDSIAFLHLDPARPRNSRAHALSEMAPQLDEVFRGWKPYIKCSKDGPAILLDLSPRLSSAQMIEVEDLVEEFWPNTNKTWTWTSRGRGRVDRLALWLGAIAEPDTARRFVRIPPDPTSPPFILLGGKPIAEQEDTQEPQFIQPQRGSYVSIIDAALVESGMANDWLNASLIGNYV
;
A
#
# COMPACT_ATOMS: atom_id res chain seq x y z
N MET A 1 -15.41 15.95 -16.60
CA MET A 1 -14.06 16.48 -16.82
C MET A 1 -13.32 16.47 -15.49
N PRO A 2 -12.06 16.05 -15.44
CA PRO A 2 -11.26 16.10 -14.23
C PRO A 2 -11.14 17.54 -13.69
N ARG A 3 -11.12 17.68 -12.35
CA ARG A 3 -11.01 18.98 -11.68
C ARG A 3 -9.90 18.95 -10.64
N VAL A 4 -9.07 19.99 -10.64
CA VAL A 4 -7.95 20.17 -9.71
C VAL A 4 -8.43 20.71 -8.37
N ILE A 5 -7.92 20.13 -7.27
CA ILE A 5 -8.03 20.60 -5.90
C ILE A 5 -6.62 20.86 -5.35
N LEU A 6 -6.39 22.04 -4.82
CA LEU A 6 -5.11 22.41 -4.20
C LEU A 6 -5.21 22.27 -2.67
N PRO A 7 -4.31 21.52 -2.00
CA PRO A 7 -4.38 21.30 -0.55
C PRO A 7 -4.42 22.60 0.26
N LEU A 8 -3.69 23.65 -0.18
CA LEU A 8 -3.61 24.92 0.56
C LEU A 8 -4.92 25.70 0.61
N SER A 9 -5.79 25.54 -0.39
CA SER A 9 -7.03 26.31 -0.53
C SER A 9 -8.28 25.55 -0.07
N GLU A 10 -8.16 24.26 0.19
CA GLU A 10 -9.33 23.45 0.50
C GLU A 10 -9.83 23.63 1.94
N SER A 11 -11.14 23.58 2.15
CA SER A 11 -11.80 23.70 3.47
C SER A 11 -12.22 22.35 4.01
N SER A 12 -12.17 22.20 5.35
CA SER A 12 -12.74 21.05 6.04
C SER A 12 -14.25 21.14 6.27
N GLU A 13 -14.88 22.23 5.84
CA GLU A 13 -16.33 22.44 5.99
C GLU A 13 -17.14 21.35 5.30
N GLY A 14 -18.06 20.74 6.02
CA GLY A 14 -18.89 19.62 5.53
C GLY A 14 -18.19 18.27 5.54
N LEU A 15 -16.96 18.17 6.09
CA LEU A 15 -16.26 16.90 6.29
C LEU A 15 -16.39 16.45 7.75
N PHE A 16 -16.31 15.15 7.98
CA PHE A 16 -16.42 14.53 9.31
C PHE A 16 -15.04 14.21 9.85
N GLU A 17 -14.75 14.68 11.06
CA GLU A 17 -13.52 14.35 11.77
C GLU A 17 -13.62 12.93 12.34
N ASN A 18 -12.74 12.05 11.92
CA ASN A 18 -12.61 10.71 12.47
C ASN A 18 -11.17 10.22 12.38
N THR A 19 -10.56 9.91 13.49
CA THR A 19 -9.20 9.36 13.53
C THR A 19 -9.28 7.83 13.52
N PRO A 20 -8.91 7.15 12.43
CA PRO A 20 -9.05 5.70 12.28
C PRO A 20 -8.11 4.91 13.20
N ASP A 21 -7.08 5.53 13.75
CA ASP A 21 -6.10 4.90 14.62
C ASP A 21 -5.90 5.69 15.92
N LYS A 22 -6.41 5.12 17.03
CA LYS A 22 -6.25 5.70 18.37
C LYS A 22 -4.89 5.37 19.02
N THR A 23 -4.07 4.54 18.37
CA THR A 23 -2.78 4.06 18.90
C THR A 23 -1.58 4.81 18.33
N SER A 24 -1.78 5.74 17.41
CA SER A 24 -0.73 6.60 16.87
C SER A 24 -0.23 7.58 17.92
N ILE A 25 1.08 7.70 18.09
CA ILE A 25 1.69 8.78 18.90
C ILE A 25 1.38 10.14 18.28
N GLU A 26 1.32 10.20 16.94
CA GLU A 26 0.95 11.37 16.19
C GLU A 26 -0.57 11.39 16.03
N GLN A 27 -1.25 12.15 16.84
CA GLN A 27 -2.71 12.27 16.81
C GLN A 27 -3.15 13.30 15.78
N PHE A 28 -2.92 13.00 14.48
CA PHE A 28 -3.52 13.82 13.43
C PHE A 28 -5.04 13.72 13.47
N LYS A 29 -5.69 14.84 13.25
CA LYS A 29 -7.13 14.90 12.98
C LYS A 29 -7.37 14.63 11.50
N PHE A 30 -7.89 13.46 11.18
CA PHE A 30 -8.24 13.13 9.80
C PHE A 30 -9.73 13.38 9.53
N PHE A 31 -10.00 13.81 8.30
CA PHE A 31 -11.32 14.13 7.81
C PHE A 31 -11.77 13.12 6.76
N HIS A 32 -13.08 12.87 6.70
CA HIS A 32 -13.69 11.90 5.81
C HIS A 32 -14.97 12.48 5.20
N ALA A 33 -15.38 11.95 4.04
CA ALA A 33 -16.59 12.39 3.36
C ALA A 33 -17.88 11.94 4.05
N ASP A 34 -17.82 10.84 4.81
CA ASP A 34 -18.98 10.20 5.44
C ASP A 34 -18.74 10.04 6.95
N GLU A 35 -19.80 10.08 7.75
CA GLU A 35 -19.77 9.79 9.20
C GLU A 35 -19.41 8.32 9.50
N GLY A 36 -19.50 7.43 8.50
CA GLY A 36 -19.25 6.01 8.63
C GLY A 36 -17.83 5.70 9.10
N LYS A 37 -17.62 4.47 9.59
CA LYS A 37 -16.29 4.00 9.95
C LYS A 37 -15.39 3.99 8.70
N PRO A 38 -14.37 4.81 8.65
CA PRO A 38 -13.54 4.92 7.47
C PRO A 38 -12.79 3.60 7.21
N LEU A 39 -12.71 3.20 5.95
CA LEU A 39 -11.87 2.09 5.49
C LEU A 39 -10.41 2.52 5.28
N ALA A 40 -10.09 3.73 5.69
CA ALA A 40 -8.77 4.31 5.54
C ALA A 40 -7.68 3.46 6.22
N THR A 41 -6.53 3.40 5.60
CA THR A 41 -5.34 2.79 6.19
C THR A 41 -4.93 3.57 7.42
N PRO A 42 -4.70 2.91 8.58
CA PRO A 42 -4.20 3.58 9.76
C PRO A 42 -2.87 4.28 9.51
N TRP A 43 -2.67 5.47 10.11
CA TRP A 43 -1.44 6.26 9.92
C TRP A 43 -0.17 5.46 10.23
N GLN A 44 -0.15 4.70 11.31
CA GLN A 44 0.99 3.85 11.69
C GLN A 44 1.36 2.85 10.57
N VAL A 45 0.37 2.26 9.90
CA VAL A 45 0.60 1.31 8.80
C VAL A 45 1.15 2.06 7.58
N ALA A 46 0.55 3.20 7.23
CA ALA A 46 1.00 4.03 6.12
C ALA A 46 2.44 4.53 6.32
N LEU A 47 2.74 5.03 7.53
CA LEU A 47 4.07 5.51 7.90
C LEU A 47 5.12 4.40 7.88
N SER A 48 4.82 3.23 8.44
CA SER A 48 5.73 2.07 8.41
C SER A 48 6.09 1.66 6.99
N ARG A 49 5.11 1.65 6.08
CA ARG A 49 5.35 1.37 4.66
C ARG A 49 6.18 2.44 3.98
N ALA A 50 5.91 3.71 4.26
CA ALA A 50 6.69 4.81 3.72
C ALA A 50 8.16 4.74 4.17
N ILE A 51 8.41 4.39 5.44
CA ILE A 51 9.76 4.19 5.97
C ILE A 51 10.45 3.02 5.23
N MET A 52 9.75 1.92 4.99
CA MET A 52 10.29 0.81 4.19
C MET A 52 10.61 1.24 2.76
N LEU A 53 9.74 2.04 2.10
CA LEU A 53 9.97 2.56 0.76
C LEU A 53 11.24 3.40 0.66
N ARG A 54 11.63 4.11 1.71
CA ARG A 54 12.84 4.93 1.73
C ARG A 54 14.13 4.12 1.57
N GLU A 55 14.10 2.82 1.90
CA GLU A 55 15.26 1.94 1.76
C GLU A 55 15.52 1.55 0.29
N TYR A 56 14.60 1.85 -0.61
CA TYR A 56 14.72 1.56 -2.04
C TYR A 56 15.07 2.82 -2.85
N THR A 57 15.69 2.60 -4.01
CA THR A 57 16.02 3.68 -4.95
C THR A 57 14.81 3.99 -5.84
N VAL A 58 13.82 4.69 -5.29
CA VAL A 58 12.68 5.18 -6.09
C VAL A 58 13.17 6.26 -7.06
N PRO A 59 12.82 6.22 -8.37
CA PRO A 59 13.22 7.23 -9.36
C PRO A 59 12.79 8.65 -8.95
N GLU A 60 13.49 9.69 -9.42
CA GLU A 60 13.09 11.08 -9.22
C GLU A 60 11.79 11.41 -9.96
N GLY A 61 10.88 12.17 -9.31
CA GLY A 61 9.59 12.57 -9.87
C GLY A 61 8.49 12.63 -8.82
N VAL A 62 7.23 12.65 -9.26
CA VAL A 62 6.06 12.75 -8.39
C VAL A 62 5.53 11.37 -7.97
N ILE A 63 4.86 11.31 -6.83
CA ILE A 63 4.12 10.14 -6.37
C ILE A 63 2.69 10.23 -6.90
N LEU A 64 2.21 9.18 -7.54
CA LEU A 64 0.84 9.07 -8.03
C LEU A 64 0.05 8.06 -7.19
N ASP A 65 -1.16 8.42 -6.79
CA ASP A 65 -2.14 7.49 -6.23
C ASP A 65 -3.44 7.60 -7.04
N CYS A 66 -3.78 6.53 -7.74
CA CYS A 66 -4.92 6.51 -8.67
C CYS A 66 -6.28 6.29 -7.99
N ALA A 67 -6.32 6.04 -6.69
CA ALA A 67 -7.53 5.85 -5.89
C ALA A 67 -7.29 6.28 -4.43
N CYS A 68 -6.85 7.53 -4.25
CA CYS A 68 -6.24 8.00 -3.00
C CYS A 68 -7.17 8.02 -1.78
N GLY A 69 -8.48 7.88 -1.97
CA GLY A 69 -9.47 7.73 -0.90
C GLY A 69 -9.41 8.88 0.12
N SER A 70 -8.89 8.64 1.31
CA SER A 70 -8.70 9.64 2.37
C SER A 70 -7.36 10.39 2.29
N GLY A 71 -6.47 10.03 1.38
CA GLY A 71 -5.16 10.64 1.21
C GLY A 71 -4.12 10.32 2.32
N ILE A 72 -4.45 9.48 3.29
CA ILE A 72 -3.56 9.18 4.42
C ILE A 72 -2.28 8.45 3.96
N GLN A 73 -2.41 7.46 3.08
CA GLN A 73 -1.25 6.72 2.57
C GLN A 73 -0.33 7.61 1.75
N ILE A 74 -0.88 8.35 0.80
CA ILE A 74 -0.08 9.22 -0.06
C ILE A 74 0.60 10.35 0.73
N ALA A 75 -0.03 10.84 1.82
CA ALA A 75 0.59 11.81 2.72
C ALA A 75 1.81 11.23 3.44
N ALA A 76 1.73 9.98 3.91
CA ALA A 76 2.87 9.29 4.51
C ALA A 76 4.01 9.06 3.52
N TYR A 77 3.70 8.67 2.29
CA TYR A 77 4.71 8.50 1.23
C TYR A 77 5.40 9.82 0.90
N SER A 78 4.63 10.91 0.71
CA SER A 78 5.18 12.24 0.47
C SER A 78 6.08 12.71 1.61
N GLU A 79 5.65 12.49 2.86
CA GLU A 79 6.40 12.91 4.04
C GLU A 79 7.76 12.22 4.13
N ILE A 80 7.82 10.93 3.89
CA ILE A 80 9.06 10.15 4.04
C ILE A 80 9.96 10.27 2.81
N LEU A 81 9.40 10.17 1.61
CA LEU A 81 10.16 10.26 0.37
C LEU A 81 10.52 11.69 -0.02
N LYS A 82 9.94 12.69 0.65
CA LYS A 82 10.18 14.12 0.41
C LYS A 82 9.84 14.56 -1.02
N ARG A 83 8.71 14.07 -1.56
CA ARG A 83 8.29 14.31 -2.93
C ARG A 83 6.87 14.88 -3.02
N PRO A 84 6.57 15.69 -4.05
CA PRO A 84 5.20 16.11 -4.33
C PRO A 84 4.35 14.92 -4.80
N ILE A 85 3.03 15.10 -4.71
CA ILE A 85 2.07 14.04 -5.04
C ILE A 85 1.02 14.49 -6.06
N VAL A 86 0.47 13.50 -6.76
CA VAL A 86 -0.78 13.58 -7.50
C VAL A 86 -1.73 12.52 -6.93
N GLY A 87 -2.76 12.94 -6.22
CA GLY A 87 -3.81 12.06 -5.69
C GLY A 87 -5.06 12.16 -6.56
N ILE A 88 -5.58 11.03 -7.03
CA ILE A 88 -6.80 10.98 -7.84
C ILE A 88 -7.89 10.25 -7.07
N GLU A 89 -9.06 10.83 -7.02
CA GLU A 89 -10.25 10.24 -6.39
C GLU A 89 -11.50 10.59 -7.21
N LEU A 90 -12.32 9.58 -7.47
CA LEU A 90 -13.53 9.74 -8.26
C LEU A 90 -14.61 10.54 -7.53
N ASN A 91 -14.71 10.35 -6.22
CA ASN A 91 -15.69 11.04 -5.38
C ASN A 91 -15.14 12.39 -4.92
N GLU A 92 -15.84 13.48 -5.28
CA GLU A 92 -15.41 14.85 -4.97
C GLU A 92 -15.21 15.10 -3.47
N SER A 93 -16.14 14.65 -2.62
CA SER A 93 -16.03 14.87 -1.18
C SER A 93 -14.84 14.12 -0.57
N ARG A 94 -14.50 12.94 -1.11
CA ARG A 94 -13.30 12.20 -0.70
C ARG A 94 -12.02 12.89 -1.19
N ALA A 95 -11.99 13.38 -2.43
CA ALA A 95 -10.86 14.14 -2.96
C ALA A 95 -10.60 15.40 -2.11
N ARG A 96 -11.65 16.11 -1.68
CA ARG A 96 -11.55 17.24 -0.74
C ARG A 96 -10.98 16.80 0.59
N ALA A 97 -11.50 15.72 1.17
CA ALA A 97 -10.98 15.17 2.42
C ALA A 97 -9.49 14.79 2.31
N SER A 98 -9.07 14.19 1.18
CA SER A 98 -7.67 13.88 0.92
C SER A 98 -6.77 15.11 0.92
N ALA A 99 -7.19 16.19 0.27
CA ALA A 99 -6.46 17.45 0.20
C ALA A 99 -6.32 18.09 1.60
N VAL A 100 -7.40 18.07 2.39
CA VAL A 100 -7.39 18.57 3.78
C VAL A 100 -6.48 17.72 4.67
N ASN A 101 -6.57 16.39 4.58
CA ASN A 101 -5.72 15.48 5.36
C ASN A 101 -4.24 15.63 5.01
N PHE A 102 -3.93 15.76 3.73
CA PHE A 102 -2.57 16.03 3.27
C PHE A 102 -2.04 17.33 3.90
N ARG A 103 -2.79 18.43 3.79
CA ARG A 103 -2.41 19.69 4.42
C ARG A 103 -2.20 19.54 5.93
N THR A 104 -3.10 18.85 6.63
CA THR A 104 -2.99 18.64 8.08
C THR A 104 -1.66 18.01 8.47
N VAL A 105 -1.26 16.93 7.79
CA VAL A 105 0.03 16.26 8.05
C VAL A 105 1.21 17.22 7.89
N PHE A 106 1.18 18.09 6.88
CA PHE A 106 2.32 18.97 6.58
C PHE A 106 2.33 20.26 7.40
N THR A 107 1.18 20.82 7.77
CA THR A 107 1.12 22.03 8.61
C THR A 107 1.53 21.76 10.06
N GLU A 108 1.30 20.56 10.55
CA GLU A 108 1.71 20.19 11.91
C GLU A 108 3.21 19.85 12.03
N ARG A 109 3.93 19.70 10.90
CA ARG A 109 5.34 19.30 10.90
C ARG A 109 6.36 20.40 10.62
N GLY A 110 5.94 21.64 10.31
CA GLY A 110 6.83 22.81 10.21
C GLY A 110 7.40 23.11 8.82
N ASP A 111 8.36 24.04 8.74
CA ASP A 111 8.67 24.91 7.59
C ASP A 111 9.07 24.26 6.26
N ASN A 112 9.75 23.11 6.22
CA ASN A 112 10.19 22.49 4.96
C ASN A 112 9.08 21.77 4.19
N SER A 113 7.85 21.78 4.70
CA SER A 113 6.70 21.10 4.14
C SER A 113 5.88 21.98 3.18
N LEU A 114 6.03 23.29 3.22
CA LEU A 114 5.22 24.22 2.43
C LEU A 114 5.42 24.08 0.92
N ASP A 115 6.64 23.80 0.46
CA ASP A 115 6.89 23.61 -0.97
C ASP A 115 6.22 22.35 -1.49
N ARG A 116 6.27 21.26 -0.74
CA ARG A 116 5.54 20.03 -1.09
C ARG A 116 4.03 20.25 -1.14
N LEU A 117 3.47 21.09 -0.25
CA LEU A 117 2.06 21.46 -0.30
C LEU A 117 1.70 22.23 -1.56
N LYS A 118 2.57 23.13 -2.02
CA LYS A 118 2.36 23.93 -3.26
C LYS A 118 2.44 23.07 -4.51
N ASP A 119 3.38 22.12 -4.54
CA ASP A 119 3.66 21.27 -5.69
C ASP A 119 2.79 20.01 -5.73
N SER A 120 1.94 19.81 -4.71
CA SER A 120 1.04 18.64 -4.62
C SER A 120 -0.38 19.00 -5.06
N ILE A 121 -1.00 18.07 -5.80
CA ILE A 121 -2.29 18.27 -6.45
C ILE A 121 -3.20 17.08 -6.16
N PHE A 122 -4.46 17.36 -5.88
CA PHE A 122 -5.52 16.36 -5.90
C PHE A 122 -6.45 16.59 -7.08
N ILE A 123 -6.98 15.50 -7.63
CA ILE A 123 -7.86 15.54 -8.80
C ILE A 123 -9.14 14.78 -8.52
N VAL A 124 -10.28 15.45 -8.72
CA VAL A 124 -11.56 14.77 -8.87
C VAL A 124 -11.60 14.21 -10.27
N GLY A 125 -11.52 12.89 -10.41
CA GLY A 125 -11.44 12.26 -11.72
C GLY A 125 -11.32 10.74 -11.64
N ASP A 126 -11.31 10.13 -12.81
CA ASP A 126 -11.13 8.70 -12.95
C ASP A 126 -9.63 8.36 -12.98
N GLY A 127 -9.17 7.57 -12.03
CA GLY A 127 -7.76 7.17 -11.91
C GLY A 127 -7.23 6.32 -13.07
N ARG A 128 -8.10 5.88 -13.99
CA ARG A 128 -7.72 5.17 -15.23
C ARG A 128 -7.28 6.10 -16.35
N GLU A 129 -7.70 7.37 -16.29
CA GLU A 129 -7.66 8.31 -17.41
C GLU A 129 -6.38 9.16 -17.44
N GLY A 130 -5.22 8.52 -17.44
CA GLY A 130 -3.91 9.20 -17.41
C GLY A 130 -3.76 10.24 -18.52
N SER A 131 -4.19 9.93 -19.75
CA SER A 131 -4.12 10.85 -20.90
C SER A 131 -4.98 12.11 -20.76
N GLN A 132 -6.06 12.07 -19.98
CA GLN A 132 -6.91 13.22 -19.70
C GLN A 132 -6.38 14.04 -18.52
N ILE A 133 -5.65 13.41 -17.59
CA ILE A 133 -5.16 14.01 -16.35
C ILE A 133 -3.79 14.66 -16.55
N MET A 134 -2.86 14.02 -17.24
CA MET A 134 -1.50 14.52 -17.45
C MET A 134 -1.44 15.96 -17.99
N PRO A 135 -2.29 16.38 -18.95
CA PRO A 135 -2.29 17.77 -19.41
C PRO A 135 -2.64 18.81 -18.33
N LEU A 136 -3.34 18.41 -17.26
CA LEU A 136 -3.68 19.29 -16.13
C LEU A 136 -2.53 19.47 -15.14
N LEU A 137 -1.56 18.55 -15.15
CA LEU A 137 -0.47 18.52 -14.19
C LEU A 137 0.73 19.35 -14.62
N ASN A 138 0.80 19.74 -15.89
CA ASN A 138 1.98 20.41 -16.50
C ASN A 138 3.28 19.62 -16.24
N LEU A 139 3.20 18.30 -16.33
CA LEU A 139 4.30 17.36 -16.15
C LEU A 139 4.68 16.72 -17.49
N ASP A 140 5.96 16.43 -17.64
CA ASP A 140 6.47 15.68 -18.80
C ASP A 140 6.14 14.20 -18.72
N ASN A 141 6.32 13.48 -19.83
CA ASN A 141 6.36 12.02 -19.81
C ASN A 141 7.49 11.55 -18.88
N ASP A 142 7.35 10.35 -18.32
CA ASP A 142 8.30 9.79 -17.34
C ASP A 142 8.44 10.62 -16.05
N SER A 143 7.42 11.39 -15.68
CA SER A 143 7.41 12.20 -14.45
C SER A 143 6.91 11.44 -13.22
N ILE A 144 6.17 10.34 -13.43
CA ILE A 144 5.62 9.55 -12.34
C ILE A 144 6.70 8.60 -11.84
N ALA A 145 7.23 8.91 -10.67
CA ALA A 145 8.34 8.17 -10.04
C ALA A 145 7.89 6.95 -9.25
N PHE A 146 6.71 7.02 -8.67
CA PHE A 146 6.12 5.96 -7.85
C PHE A 146 4.59 5.97 -8.03
N LEU A 147 4.02 4.81 -8.35
CA LEU A 147 2.58 4.62 -8.44
C LEU A 147 2.10 3.77 -7.26
N HIS A 148 1.11 4.27 -6.55
CA HIS A 148 0.34 3.54 -5.56
C HIS A 148 -1.08 3.31 -6.06
N LEU A 149 -1.63 2.14 -5.77
CA LEU A 149 -3.01 1.80 -6.08
C LEU A 149 -3.61 0.89 -4.99
N ASP A 150 -4.69 1.36 -4.35
CA ASP A 150 -5.54 0.60 -3.43
C ASP A 150 -6.97 0.55 -4.02
N PRO A 151 -7.25 -0.37 -4.97
CA PRO A 151 -8.53 -0.41 -5.65
C PRO A 151 -9.64 -0.83 -4.69
N ALA A 152 -10.74 -0.08 -4.71
CA ALA A 152 -11.94 -0.44 -3.95
C ALA A 152 -12.55 -1.75 -4.46
N ARG A 153 -13.29 -2.43 -3.61
CA ARG A 153 -14.08 -3.62 -3.94
C ARG A 153 -15.48 -3.51 -3.36
N PRO A 154 -16.48 -4.16 -3.96
CA PRO A 154 -17.80 -4.27 -3.36
C PRO A 154 -17.73 -4.87 -1.95
N ARG A 155 -18.47 -4.30 -1.00
CA ARG A 155 -18.46 -4.79 0.41
C ARG A 155 -18.94 -6.23 0.55
N ASN A 156 -19.74 -6.71 -0.38
CA ASN A 156 -20.28 -8.08 -0.43
C ASN A 156 -19.52 -9.01 -1.38
N SER A 157 -18.35 -8.59 -1.88
CA SER A 157 -17.48 -9.45 -2.68
C SER A 157 -17.15 -10.73 -1.91
N ARG A 158 -17.38 -11.89 -2.56
CA ARG A 158 -17.04 -13.21 -2.03
C ARG A 158 -15.88 -13.84 -2.79
N ALA A 159 -15.80 -13.58 -4.09
CA ALA A 159 -14.79 -14.15 -4.97
C ALA A 159 -13.47 -13.40 -4.91
N HIS A 160 -13.48 -12.12 -4.53
CA HIS A 160 -12.32 -11.23 -4.57
C HIS A 160 -11.62 -11.19 -5.94
N ALA A 161 -12.39 -11.44 -7.03
CA ALA A 161 -11.86 -11.48 -8.39
C ALA A 161 -11.23 -10.14 -8.81
N LEU A 162 -10.25 -10.17 -9.70
CA LEU A 162 -9.62 -8.96 -10.23
C LEU A 162 -10.62 -8.06 -10.93
N SER A 163 -11.60 -8.65 -11.62
CA SER A 163 -12.69 -7.93 -12.28
C SER A 163 -13.63 -7.15 -11.33
N GLU A 164 -13.60 -7.43 -10.02
CA GLU A 164 -14.37 -6.69 -9.02
C GLU A 164 -13.61 -5.46 -8.49
N MET A 165 -12.37 -5.26 -8.89
CA MET A 165 -11.56 -4.10 -8.49
C MET A 165 -12.04 -2.83 -9.20
N ALA A 166 -12.08 -1.74 -8.48
CA ALA A 166 -12.44 -0.43 -9.02
C ALA A 166 -11.44 0.64 -8.51
N PRO A 167 -10.57 1.15 -9.40
CA PRO A 167 -10.41 0.82 -10.82
C PRO A 167 -9.78 -0.56 -11.06
N GLN A 168 -9.97 -1.12 -12.26
CA GLN A 168 -9.30 -2.36 -12.68
C GLN A 168 -7.81 -2.11 -12.96
N LEU A 169 -6.96 -3.09 -12.62
CA LEU A 169 -5.50 -2.94 -12.68
C LEU A 169 -5.01 -2.70 -14.11
N ASP A 170 -5.52 -3.48 -15.09
CA ASP A 170 -5.13 -3.38 -16.50
C ASP A 170 -5.47 -2.01 -17.11
N GLU A 171 -6.62 -1.43 -16.73
CA GLU A 171 -7.04 -0.11 -17.17
C GLU A 171 -6.11 0.98 -16.62
N VAL A 172 -5.75 0.89 -15.34
CA VAL A 172 -4.80 1.81 -14.70
C VAL A 172 -3.42 1.68 -15.33
N PHE A 173 -2.92 0.45 -15.51
CA PHE A 173 -1.62 0.21 -16.13
C PHE A 173 -1.57 0.75 -17.56
N ARG A 174 -2.60 0.50 -18.37
CA ARG A 174 -2.70 1.03 -19.74
C ARG A 174 -2.72 2.55 -19.77
N GLY A 175 -3.46 3.17 -18.85
CA GLY A 175 -3.59 4.63 -18.76
C GLY A 175 -2.31 5.35 -18.30
N TRP A 176 -1.51 4.71 -17.44
CA TRP A 176 -0.37 5.37 -16.80
C TRP A 176 1.00 4.89 -17.24
N LYS A 177 1.12 3.70 -17.87
CA LYS A 177 2.40 3.17 -18.37
C LYS A 177 3.24 4.18 -19.15
N PRO A 178 2.68 5.03 -20.06
CA PRO A 178 3.46 6.00 -20.82
C PRO A 178 4.11 7.11 -19.95
N TYR A 179 3.68 7.28 -18.72
CA TYR A 179 4.08 8.37 -17.82
C TYR A 179 4.90 7.90 -16.64
N ILE A 180 4.96 6.59 -16.40
CA ILE A 180 5.72 5.98 -15.30
C ILE A 180 7.19 5.87 -15.67
N LYS A 181 8.04 6.47 -14.85
CA LYS A 181 9.48 6.37 -14.97
C LYS A 181 9.96 4.99 -14.51
N CYS A 182 10.63 4.27 -15.41
CA CYS A 182 11.25 3.01 -15.08
C CYS A 182 12.72 3.19 -14.75
N SER A 183 13.19 2.50 -13.71
CA SER A 183 14.61 2.29 -13.44
C SER A 183 15.12 1.05 -14.21
N LYS A 184 16.39 0.68 -13.99
CA LYS A 184 16.95 -0.59 -14.50
C LYS A 184 16.21 -1.82 -13.95
N ASP A 185 15.59 -1.70 -12.77
CA ASP A 185 14.87 -2.78 -12.06
C ASP A 185 13.36 -2.75 -12.36
N GLY A 186 12.91 -1.87 -13.26
CA GLY A 186 11.51 -1.67 -13.63
C GLY A 186 10.87 -0.44 -12.98
N PRO A 187 9.54 -0.32 -13.03
CA PRO A 187 8.80 0.76 -12.40
C PRO A 187 8.79 0.62 -10.88
N ALA A 188 8.55 1.71 -10.15
CA ALA A 188 8.23 1.64 -8.73
C ALA A 188 6.69 1.64 -8.57
N ILE A 189 6.08 0.48 -8.35
CA ILE A 189 4.62 0.34 -8.19
C ILE A 189 4.31 -0.45 -6.93
N LEU A 190 3.36 0.04 -6.15
CA LEU A 190 2.80 -0.62 -4.98
C LEU A 190 1.31 -0.84 -5.14
N LEU A 191 0.90 -2.09 -5.20
CA LEU A 191 -0.50 -2.49 -5.30
C LEU A 191 -0.99 -3.00 -3.95
N ASP A 192 -1.99 -2.37 -3.37
CA ASP A 192 -2.71 -2.87 -2.21
C ASP A 192 -3.86 -3.78 -2.65
N LEU A 193 -3.81 -5.02 -2.20
CA LEU A 193 -4.71 -6.05 -2.67
C LEU A 193 -5.46 -6.71 -1.50
N SER A 194 -6.50 -7.49 -1.81
CA SER A 194 -7.23 -8.22 -0.79
C SER A 194 -6.34 -9.28 -0.15
N PRO A 195 -6.25 -9.37 1.18
CA PRO A 195 -5.57 -10.50 1.82
C PRO A 195 -6.28 -11.85 1.61
N ARG A 196 -7.42 -11.86 0.95
CA ARG A 196 -8.19 -13.05 0.62
C ARG A 196 -8.01 -13.53 -0.82
N LEU A 197 -7.05 -12.97 -1.56
CA LEU A 197 -6.71 -13.49 -2.87
C LEU A 197 -6.19 -14.91 -2.76
N SER A 198 -6.72 -15.81 -3.60
CA SER A 198 -6.17 -17.14 -3.77
C SER A 198 -4.83 -17.07 -4.49
N SER A 199 -4.01 -18.15 -4.39
CA SER A 199 -2.76 -18.25 -5.14
C SER A 199 -2.97 -18.09 -6.65
N ALA A 200 -4.06 -18.65 -7.20
CA ALA A 200 -4.39 -18.49 -8.62
C ALA A 200 -4.65 -17.01 -8.99
N GLN A 201 -5.35 -16.26 -8.15
CA GLN A 201 -5.58 -14.83 -8.38
C GLN A 201 -4.31 -14.00 -8.19
N MET A 202 -3.41 -14.40 -7.30
CA MET A 202 -2.10 -13.76 -7.17
C MET A 202 -1.25 -13.97 -8.42
N ILE A 203 -1.27 -15.19 -8.99
CA ILE A 203 -0.61 -15.48 -10.28
C ILE A 203 -1.23 -14.64 -11.41
N GLU A 204 -2.56 -14.52 -11.46
CA GLU A 204 -3.24 -13.67 -12.44
C GLU A 204 -2.77 -12.21 -12.37
N VAL A 205 -2.51 -11.67 -11.15
CA VAL A 205 -1.89 -10.33 -10.99
C VAL A 205 -0.46 -10.31 -11.50
N GLU A 206 0.34 -11.34 -11.21
CA GLU A 206 1.72 -11.44 -11.70
C GLU A 206 1.80 -11.52 -13.22
N ASP A 207 0.90 -12.29 -13.86
CA ASP A 207 0.79 -12.41 -15.31
C ASP A 207 0.42 -11.07 -15.96
N LEU A 208 -0.53 -10.34 -15.35
CA LEU A 208 -0.89 -9.01 -15.80
C LEU A 208 0.30 -8.03 -15.70
N VAL A 209 1.05 -8.06 -14.61
CA VAL A 209 2.27 -7.24 -14.47
C VAL A 209 3.29 -7.59 -15.54
N GLU A 210 3.47 -8.89 -15.83
CA GLU A 210 4.41 -9.37 -16.85
C GLU A 210 4.04 -8.87 -18.26
N GLU A 211 2.74 -8.76 -18.58
CA GLU A 211 2.25 -8.20 -19.85
C GLU A 211 2.68 -6.72 -20.01
N PHE A 212 2.60 -5.95 -18.94
CA PHE A 212 2.94 -4.51 -18.99
C PHE A 212 4.42 -4.24 -18.80
N TRP A 213 5.09 -4.92 -17.89
CA TRP A 213 6.49 -4.74 -17.53
C TRP A 213 7.21 -6.09 -17.41
N PRO A 214 7.62 -6.67 -18.54
CA PRO A 214 8.31 -7.97 -18.56
C PRO A 214 9.57 -8.00 -17.68
N ASN A 215 9.82 -9.13 -17.04
CA ASN A 215 10.98 -9.38 -16.18
C ASN A 215 11.10 -8.42 -14.98
N THR A 216 10.01 -7.79 -14.57
CA THR A 216 10.00 -6.93 -13.37
C THR A 216 9.99 -7.78 -12.11
N ASN A 217 10.87 -7.45 -11.16
CA ASN A 217 10.88 -8.09 -9.84
C ASN A 217 9.56 -7.87 -9.10
N LYS A 218 9.12 -8.89 -8.38
CA LYS A 218 7.83 -8.93 -7.68
C LYS A 218 8.04 -9.45 -6.27
N THR A 219 7.58 -8.71 -5.25
CA THR A 219 7.61 -9.16 -3.84
C THR A 219 6.25 -8.98 -3.20
N TRP A 220 5.59 -10.08 -2.88
CA TRP A 220 4.37 -10.09 -2.11
C TRP A 220 4.66 -9.79 -0.64
N THR A 221 3.91 -8.88 -0.04
CA THR A 221 4.12 -8.44 1.34
C THR A 221 2.87 -8.58 2.16
N TRP A 222 2.92 -9.41 3.17
CA TRP A 222 1.87 -9.58 4.20
C TRP A 222 2.23 -8.73 5.41
N THR A 223 1.35 -7.80 5.76
CA THR A 223 1.55 -6.90 6.89
C THR A 223 0.55 -7.19 8.00
N SER A 224 1.02 -7.26 9.24
CA SER A 224 0.23 -7.50 10.44
C SER A 224 0.61 -6.57 11.58
N ARG A 225 -0.39 -6.19 12.39
CA ARG A 225 -0.24 -5.59 13.72
C ARG A 225 -0.52 -6.58 14.85
N GLY A 226 -0.67 -7.88 14.53
CA GLY A 226 -0.85 -8.95 15.49
C GLY A 226 -2.22 -9.09 16.11
N ARG A 227 -3.24 -8.70 15.40
CA ARG A 227 -4.63 -8.79 15.86
C ARG A 227 -5.34 -10.05 15.34
N GLY A 228 -4.58 -11.12 15.08
CA GLY A 228 -5.11 -12.37 14.54
C GLY A 228 -5.60 -12.29 13.09
N ARG A 229 -5.08 -11.35 12.32
CA ARG A 229 -5.46 -11.14 10.92
C ARG A 229 -4.33 -10.50 10.11
N VAL A 230 -4.41 -10.64 8.80
CA VAL A 230 -3.63 -9.84 7.86
C VAL A 230 -4.25 -8.43 7.79
N ASP A 231 -3.47 -7.41 8.12
CA ASP A 231 -3.93 -6.03 8.00
C ASP A 231 -3.85 -5.55 6.54
N ARG A 232 -2.81 -5.97 5.79
CA ARG A 232 -2.61 -5.64 4.38
C ARG A 232 -1.87 -6.76 3.65
N LEU A 233 -2.30 -7.01 2.41
CA LEU A 233 -1.54 -7.72 1.39
C LEU A 233 -1.18 -6.72 0.31
N ALA A 234 0.09 -6.68 -0.08
CA ALA A 234 0.53 -5.78 -1.14
C ALA A 234 1.55 -6.45 -2.06
N LEU A 235 1.51 -6.09 -3.35
CA LEU A 235 2.54 -6.46 -4.31
C LEU A 235 3.44 -5.24 -4.56
N TRP A 236 4.74 -5.42 -4.30
CA TRP A 236 5.79 -4.43 -4.54
C TRP A 236 6.51 -4.80 -5.82
N LEU A 237 6.66 -3.85 -6.75
CA LEU A 237 7.14 -4.10 -8.11
C LEU A 237 8.37 -3.28 -8.44
N GLY A 238 9.27 -3.91 -9.18
CA GLY A 238 10.42 -3.30 -9.82
C GLY A 238 11.38 -2.63 -8.85
N ALA A 239 11.56 -1.33 -8.97
CA ALA A 239 12.52 -0.57 -8.16
C ALA A 239 12.29 -0.63 -6.64
N ILE A 240 11.11 -1.10 -6.21
CA ILE A 240 10.76 -1.24 -4.79
C ILE A 240 10.54 -2.70 -4.37
N ALA A 241 10.72 -3.66 -5.28
CA ALA A 241 10.70 -5.07 -4.94
C ALA A 241 12.03 -5.50 -4.31
N GLU A 242 11.98 -6.47 -3.42
CA GLU A 242 13.19 -7.09 -2.87
C GLU A 242 13.85 -7.99 -3.94
N PRO A 243 15.12 -7.80 -4.27
CA PRO A 243 15.82 -8.68 -5.20
C PRO A 243 15.76 -10.15 -4.75
N ASP A 244 15.50 -11.05 -5.68
CA ASP A 244 15.49 -12.50 -5.47
C ASP A 244 14.58 -12.99 -4.31
N THR A 245 13.56 -12.17 -3.96
CA THR A 245 12.68 -12.46 -2.82
C THR A 245 11.22 -12.39 -3.26
N ALA A 246 10.56 -13.54 -3.28
CA ALA A 246 9.15 -13.62 -3.70
C ALA A 246 8.18 -13.14 -2.61
N ARG A 247 8.53 -13.29 -1.33
CA ARG A 247 7.63 -13.03 -0.20
C ARG A 247 8.31 -12.27 0.92
N ARG A 248 7.52 -11.39 1.53
CA ARG A 248 7.92 -10.61 2.71
C ARG A 248 6.80 -10.61 3.74
N PHE A 249 7.12 -10.97 4.96
CA PHE A 249 6.26 -10.76 6.11
C PHE A 249 6.71 -9.55 6.90
N VAL A 250 5.77 -8.69 7.30
CA VAL A 250 6.05 -7.47 8.08
C VAL A 250 5.15 -7.45 9.30
N ARG A 251 5.75 -7.48 10.48
CA ARG A 251 5.06 -7.26 11.74
C ARG A 251 5.32 -5.86 12.26
N ILE A 252 4.29 -5.03 12.28
CA ILE A 252 4.34 -3.69 12.86
C ILE A 252 4.15 -3.81 14.39
N PRO A 253 5.10 -3.34 15.19
CA PRO A 253 4.99 -3.42 16.64
C PRO A 253 3.92 -2.45 17.17
N PRO A 254 3.37 -2.70 18.38
CA PRO A 254 2.46 -1.76 19.04
C PRO A 254 3.11 -0.41 19.36
N ASP A 255 4.39 -0.42 19.70
CA ASP A 255 5.19 0.79 19.91
C ASP A 255 5.64 1.35 18.56
N PRO A 256 5.15 2.53 18.16
CA PRO A 256 5.48 3.12 16.88
C PRO A 256 6.94 3.63 16.77
N THR A 257 7.69 3.68 17.88
CA THR A 257 9.12 4.03 17.88
C THR A 257 10.00 2.82 17.60
N SER A 258 9.46 1.62 17.73
CA SER A 258 10.17 0.38 17.43
C SER A 258 10.14 0.07 15.94
N PRO A 259 11.23 -0.44 15.35
CA PRO A 259 11.24 -0.84 13.94
C PRO A 259 10.30 -2.05 13.72
N PRO A 260 9.72 -2.21 12.52
CA PRO A 260 8.98 -3.40 12.19
C PRO A 260 9.90 -4.63 12.15
N PHE A 261 9.37 -5.78 12.55
CA PHE A 261 10.02 -7.05 12.27
C PHE A 261 9.74 -7.45 10.82
N ILE A 262 10.79 -7.76 10.07
CA ILE A 262 10.70 -8.14 8.66
C ILE A 262 11.33 -9.52 8.49
N LEU A 263 10.63 -10.41 7.81
CA LEU A 263 11.14 -11.69 7.35
C LEU A 263 11.05 -11.72 5.82
N LEU A 264 12.17 -12.02 5.18
CA LEU A 264 12.29 -12.18 3.73
C LEU A 264 12.49 -13.65 3.40
N GLY A 265 11.94 -14.11 2.30
CA GLY A 265 12.10 -15.48 1.84
C GLY A 265 10.88 -15.98 1.05
N GLY A 266 10.54 -17.23 1.30
CA GLY A 266 9.43 -17.90 0.64
C GLY A 266 9.70 -18.29 -0.80
N LYS A 267 8.98 -19.29 -1.28
CA LYS A 267 8.97 -19.70 -2.69
C LYS A 267 8.06 -18.76 -3.50
N PRO A 268 8.26 -18.62 -4.82
CA PRO A 268 7.28 -17.99 -5.70
C PRO A 268 5.88 -18.53 -5.48
N ILE A 269 4.85 -17.72 -5.78
CA ILE A 269 3.46 -18.14 -5.55
C ILE A 269 3.12 -19.40 -6.34
N ALA A 270 3.60 -19.51 -7.58
CA ALA A 270 3.39 -20.67 -8.45
C ALA A 270 4.04 -21.97 -7.94
N GLU A 271 5.05 -21.87 -7.07
CA GLU A 271 5.78 -23.01 -6.50
C GLU A 271 5.32 -23.39 -5.09
N GLN A 272 4.24 -22.78 -4.62
CA GLN A 272 3.70 -23.14 -3.31
C GLN A 272 3.12 -24.53 -3.36
N GLU A 273 3.79 -25.48 -2.73
CA GLU A 273 3.22 -26.79 -2.45
C GLU A 273 2.03 -26.62 -1.50
N ASP A 274 0.99 -27.42 -1.69
CA ASP A 274 -0.10 -27.51 -0.73
C ASP A 274 0.50 -27.71 0.66
N THR A 275 0.10 -26.86 1.59
CA THR A 275 0.59 -26.89 2.97
C THR A 275 0.47 -28.32 3.50
N GLN A 276 1.59 -28.90 3.94
CA GLN A 276 1.57 -30.18 4.64
C GLN A 276 0.47 -30.13 5.71
N GLU A 277 -0.37 -31.17 5.76
CA GLU A 277 -1.40 -31.26 6.79
C GLU A 277 -0.74 -31.03 8.16
N PRO A 278 -1.33 -30.19 9.01
CA PRO A 278 -0.77 -29.93 10.33
C PRO A 278 -0.61 -31.24 11.09
N GLN A 279 0.60 -31.52 11.54
CA GLN A 279 0.84 -32.67 12.39
C GLN A 279 0.28 -32.36 13.79
N PHE A 280 -0.70 -33.14 14.22
CA PHE A 280 -1.22 -33.02 15.57
C PHE A 280 -0.34 -33.86 16.52
N ILE A 281 0.54 -33.18 17.25
CA ILE A 281 1.30 -33.81 18.33
C ILE A 281 0.70 -33.39 19.67
N GLN A 282 0.50 -34.35 20.52
CA GLN A 282 0.05 -34.09 21.88
C GLN A 282 1.19 -33.40 22.66
N PRO A 283 0.97 -32.15 23.16
CA PRO A 283 2.00 -31.44 23.90
C PRO A 283 2.38 -32.19 25.16
N GLN A 284 3.67 -32.27 25.45
CA GLN A 284 4.20 -32.86 26.66
C GLN A 284 4.22 -31.86 27.81
N ARG A 285 4.29 -32.36 29.05
CA ARG A 285 4.43 -31.49 30.23
C ARG A 285 5.72 -30.64 30.12
N GLY A 286 5.57 -29.32 30.19
CA GLY A 286 6.67 -28.38 30.02
C GLY A 286 6.82 -27.79 28.59
N SER A 287 5.97 -28.22 27.66
CA SER A 287 5.90 -27.59 26.33
C SER A 287 5.33 -26.18 26.40
N TYR A 288 5.85 -25.32 25.56
CA TYR A 288 5.30 -23.96 25.35
C TYR A 288 4.31 -24.00 24.18
N VAL A 289 3.24 -23.23 24.30
CA VAL A 289 2.29 -23.02 23.21
C VAL A 289 2.46 -21.58 22.73
N SER A 290 2.67 -21.40 21.43
CA SER A 290 2.76 -20.10 20.80
C SER A 290 1.69 -19.97 19.71
N ILE A 291 1.07 -18.80 19.65
CA ILE A 291 0.14 -18.47 18.55
C ILE A 291 0.95 -17.78 17.45
N ILE A 292 1.02 -18.43 16.29
CA ILE A 292 1.70 -17.87 15.12
C ILE A 292 0.85 -16.71 14.57
N ASP A 293 1.51 -15.66 14.09
CA ASP A 293 0.85 -14.53 13.44
C ASP A 293 0.08 -14.97 12.19
N ALA A 294 -1.17 -14.54 12.05
CA ALA A 294 -2.00 -14.91 10.91
C ALA A 294 -1.37 -14.53 9.55
N ALA A 295 -0.73 -13.36 9.47
CA ALA A 295 -0.08 -12.93 8.24
C ALA A 295 1.16 -13.79 7.91
N LEU A 296 1.84 -14.32 8.91
CA LEU A 296 2.96 -15.24 8.71
C LEU A 296 2.47 -16.59 8.17
N VAL A 297 1.34 -17.08 8.66
CA VAL A 297 0.71 -18.32 8.17
C VAL A 297 0.20 -18.13 6.74
N GLU A 298 -0.56 -17.07 6.48
CA GLU A 298 -1.12 -16.74 5.17
C GLU A 298 -0.02 -16.50 4.10
N SER A 299 1.13 -15.98 4.50
CA SER A 299 2.27 -15.80 3.60
C SER A 299 2.95 -17.13 3.21
N GLY A 300 2.66 -18.22 3.89
CA GLY A 300 3.36 -19.50 3.74
C GLY A 300 4.78 -19.51 4.31
N MET A 301 5.18 -18.48 5.08
CA MET A 301 6.55 -18.31 5.61
C MET A 301 6.70 -18.78 7.06
N ALA A 302 5.72 -19.50 7.61
CA ALA A 302 5.78 -19.97 9.00
C ALA A 302 7.01 -20.86 9.28
N ASN A 303 7.35 -21.76 8.34
CA ASN A 303 8.53 -22.62 8.45
C ASN A 303 9.85 -21.82 8.32
N ASP A 304 9.89 -20.83 7.44
CA ASP A 304 11.07 -19.93 7.32
C ASP A 304 11.31 -19.18 8.63
N TRP A 305 10.24 -18.70 9.26
CA TRP A 305 10.32 -18.04 10.55
C TRP A 305 10.78 -19.00 11.67
N LEU A 306 10.24 -20.20 11.73
CA LEU A 306 10.65 -21.22 12.72
C LEU A 306 12.14 -21.53 12.59
N ASN A 307 12.61 -21.73 11.36
CA ASN A 307 14.03 -22.02 11.09
C ASN A 307 14.92 -20.83 11.46
N ALA A 308 14.54 -19.62 11.11
CA ALA A 308 15.29 -18.39 11.43
C ALA A 308 15.33 -18.10 12.94
N SER A 309 14.28 -18.50 13.67
CA SER A 309 14.19 -18.26 15.12
C SER A 309 15.01 -19.22 15.96
N LEU A 310 15.74 -20.18 15.37
CA LEU A 310 16.48 -21.26 16.06
C LEU A 310 15.63 -22.03 17.09
N ILE A 311 14.32 -21.89 17.02
CA ILE A 311 13.37 -22.61 17.87
C ILE A 311 13.25 -23.98 17.23
N GLY A 312 14.06 -24.93 17.71
CA GLY A 312 14.16 -26.28 17.16
C GLY A 312 12.79 -26.94 17.02
N ASN A 313 12.64 -27.70 15.93
CA ASN A 313 11.53 -28.59 15.55
C ASN A 313 10.26 -28.43 16.37
N TYR A 314 9.38 -27.51 15.93
CA TYR A 314 7.99 -27.49 16.38
C TYR A 314 7.15 -28.28 15.39
N VAL A 315 6.37 -29.10 15.95
CA VAL A 315 5.44 -30.02 15.28
C VAL A 315 4.04 -29.48 15.50
#